data_bc090ea722fa0f5bdd69db4f9baca3b8
#
_entry.id   bc090ea722fa0f5bdd69db4f9baca3b8
#
_cell.length_a   1.000
_cell.length_b   1.000
_cell.length_c   1.000
_cell.angle_alpha   90.00
_cell.angle_beta   90.00
_cell.angle_gamma   90.00
#
_symmetry.space_group_name_H-M   'P 1'
#
loop_
_entity.id
_entity.type
_entity.pdbx_description
1 polymer ?
#
loop_
_entity_poly.entity_id
_entity_poly.type
_entity_poly.pdbx_seq_one_letter_code
_entity_poly.pdbx_strand_id
1 'polypeptide(L)'
;DVTVGSVAGVWSVSTGGGACKVATPQTKYGQGFRAGPLKCPGDMANVKSWNVAGKQLVFYDESGGKVATLYQSSPGKFDGQTTGGSAVSLTR
;
A
#
# COMPACT_ATOMS: atom_id res chain seq x y z
N ASP A 1 8.47 12.36 -8.47
CA ASP A 1 7.51 12.10 -7.40
C ASP A 1 6.55 10.97 -7.80
N VAL A 2 5.98 10.32 -6.79
CA VAL A 2 4.99 9.28 -7.02
C VAL A 2 3.65 9.93 -7.33
N THR A 3 2.97 9.43 -8.37
CA THR A 3 1.66 9.97 -8.74
C THR A 3 0.57 8.94 -8.49
N VAL A 4 -0.66 9.42 -8.34
CA VAL A 4 -1.82 8.54 -8.16
C VAL A 4 -1.92 7.56 -9.33
N GLY A 5 -1.74 8.05 -10.56
CA GLY A 5 -1.82 7.21 -11.75
C GLY A 5 -0.75 6.12 -11.81
N SER A 6 0.42 6.36 -11.24
CA SER A 6 1.49 5.37 -11.22
C SER A 6 1.28 4.27 -10.19
N VAL A 7 0.41 4.51 -9.21
CA VAL A 7 0.10 3.53 -8.17
C VAL A 7 -1.16 2.73 -8.51
N ALA A 8 -2.07 3.31 -9.29
CA ALA A 8 -3.34 2.64 -9.59
C ALA A 8 -3.14 1.27 -10.24
N GLY A 9 -3.92 0.29 -9.80
CA GLY A 9 -3.88 -1.06 -10.38
C GLY A 9 -3.87 -2.14 -9.31
N VAL A 10 -3.20 -3.25 -9.63
CA VAL A 10 -3.06 -4.38 -8.70
C VAL A 10 -1.57 -4.65 -8.52
N TRP A 11 -1.17 -4.83 -7.28
CA TRP A 11 0.23 -5.08 -6.92
C TRP A 11 0.37 -6.41 -6.21
N SER A 12 1.49 -7.08 -6.45
CA SER A 12 1.89 -8.23 -5.65
C SER A 12 2.58 -7.72 -4.40
N VAL A 13 2.16 -8.23 -3.24
CA VAL A 13 2.66 -7.78 -1.94
C VAL A 13 3.49 -8.89 -1.31
N SER A 14 4.66 -8.54 -0.81
CA SER A 14 5.49 -9.44 -0.04
C SER A 14 5.69 -8.84 1.34
N THR A 15 5.40 -9.62 2.39
CA THR A 15 5.56 -9.21 3.79
C THR A 15 6.28 -10.29 4.56
N GLY A 16 6.64 -10.01 5.80
CA GLY A 16 7.25 -11.03 6.67
C GLY A 16 6.33 -12.22 6.95
N GLY A 17 5.02 -12.04 6.81
CA GLY A 17 4.05 -13.11 7.05
C GLY A 17 3.63 -13.87 5.79
N GLY A 18 4.13 -13.48 4.61
CA GLY A 18 3.78 -14.16 3.37
C GLY A 18 3.55 -13.20 2.21
N ALA A 19 2.89 -13.71 1.17
CA ALA A 19 2.63 -12.96 -0.04
C ALA A 19 1.13 -12.82 -0.27
N CYS A 20 0.73 -11.70 -0.89
CA CYS A 20 -0.67 -11.44 -1.22
C CYS A 20 -0.73 -10.44 -2.36
N LYS A 21 -1.92 -9.90 -2.61
CA LYS A 21 -2.10 -8.82 -3.59
C LYS A 21 -2.90 -7.69 -2.97
N VAL A 22 -2.71 -6.49 -3.50
CA VAL A 22 -3.53 -5.34 -3.11
C VAL A 22 -4.00 -4.62 -4.37
N ALA A 23 -5.28 -4.31 -4.41
CA ALA A 23 -5.85 -3.50 -5.47
C ALA A 23 -5.85 -2.04 -5.03
N THR A 24 -5.44 -1.15 -5.93
CA THR A 24 -5.35 0.28 -5.67
C THR A 24 -6.16 1.06 -6.71
N PRO A 25 -7.49 0.92 -6.70
CA PRO A 25 -8.33 1.70 -7.61
C PRO A 25 -8.28 3.18 -7.26
N GLN A 26 -8.69 4.03 -8.19
CA GLN A 26 -8.75 5.47 -7.98
C GLN A 26 -10.13 5.91 -7.49
N THR A 27 -10.78 5.08 -6.72
CA THR A 27 -12.09 5.38 -6.14
C THR A 27 -11.89 6.09 -4.81
N LYS A 28 -12.45 7.27 -4.67
CA LYS A 28 -12.30 8.07 -3.45
C LYS A 28 -12.80 7.32 -2.23
N TYR A 29 -12.02 7.36 -1.14
CA TYR A 29 -12.37 6.73 0.12
C TYR A 29 -11.54 7.33 1.26
N GLY A 30 -12.21 7.81 2.32
CA GLY A 30 -11.50 8.43 3.43
C GLY A 30 -10.67 9.62 2.98
N GLN A 31 -9.42 9.66 3.42
CA GLN A 31 -8.48 10.73 3.05
C GLN A 31 -7.73 10.44 1.76
N GLY A 32 -8.10 9.39 1.04
CA GLY A 32 -7.41 9.03 -0.20
C GLY A 32 -8.30 8.24 -1.13
N PHE A 33 -7.84 7.04 -1.48
CA PHE A 33 -8.52 6.14 -2.41
C PHE A 33 -8.70 4.78 -1.79
N ARG A 34 -9.72 4.05 -2.24
CA ARG A 34 -10.01 2.72 -1.72
C ARG A 34 -8.83 1.77 -2.00
N ALA A 35 -8.47 0.95 -1.02
CA ALA A 35 -7.50 -0.11 -1.18
C ALA A 35 -8.14 -1.44 -0.84
N GLY A 36 -7.86 -2.48 -1.65
CA GLY A 36 -8.43 -3.80 -1.44
C GLY A 36 -7.34 -4.85 -1.27
N PRO A 37 -6.92 -5.13 -0.03
CA PRO A 37 -5.99 -6.24 0.19
C PRO A 37 -6.70 -7.57 -0.06
N LEU A 38 -6.01 -8.49 -0.74
CA LEU A 38 -6.54 -9.78 -1.12
C LEU A 38 -5.77 -10.86 -0.37
N LYS A 39 -6.32 -11.30 0.74
CA LYS A 39 -5.75 -12.35 1.61
C LYS A 39 -4.38 -11.97 2.15
N CYS A 40 -4.21 -10.70 2.53
CA CYS A 40 -2.94 -10.25 3.09
C CYS A 40 -2.84 -10.62 4.56
N PRO A 41 -1.71 -11.19 4.99
CA PRO A 41 -1.49 -11.49 6.40
C PRO A 41 -1.05 -10.24 7.17
N GLY A 42 -1.16 -10.31 8.49
CA GLY A 42 -0.64 -9.28 9.39
C GLY A 42 -1.28 -7.92 9.19
N ASP A 43 -0.47 -6.89 9.31
CA ASP A 43 -0.96 -5.50 9.29
C ASP A 43 -1.61 -5.12 7.96
N MET A 44 -1.13 -5.69 6.85
CA MET A 44 -1.67 -5.36 5.53
C MET A 44 -3.13 -5.80 5.37
N ALA A 45 -3.61 -6.72 6.19
CA ALA A 45 -5.01 -7.12 6.17
C ALA A 45 -5.95 -5.99 6.59
N ASN A 46 -5.43 -4.99 7.30
CA ASN A 46 -6.22 -3.88 7.84
C ASN A 46 -6.29 -2.68 6.90
N VAL A 47 -5.62 -2.74 5.76
CA VAL A 47 -5.58 -1.64 4.80
C VAL A 47 -6.96 -1.40 4.21
N LYS A 48 -7.42 -0.14 4.21
CA LYS A 48 -8.71 0.27 3.65
C LYS A 48 -8.56 1.38 2.61
N SER A 49 -7.51 2.18 2.69
CA SER A 49 -7.29 3.25 1.74
C SER A 49 -5.80 3.47 1.48
N TRP A 50 -5.51 4.22 0.42
CA TRP A 50 -4.14 4.58 0.07
C TRP A 50 -4.11 5.99 -0.46
N ASN A 51 -2.93 6.63 -0.37
CA ASN A 51 -2.70 7.91 -1.00
C ASN A 51 -1.21 8.07 -1.25
N VAL A 52 -0.84 9.10 -2.00
CA VAL A 52 0.54 9.43 -2.27
C VAL A 52 0.87 10.76 -1.60
N ALA A 53 2.13 10.90 -1.18
CA ALA A 53 2.61 12.11 -0.56
C ALA A 53 4.09 12.27 -0.95
N GLY A 54 4.35 13.17 -1.92
CA GLY A 54 5.71 13.32 -2.43
C GLY A 54 6.22 12.05 -3.07
N LYS A 55 7.22 11.43 -2.46
CA LYS A 55 7.82 10.19 -2.94
C LYS A 55 7.29 8.95 -2.23
N GLN A 56 6.25 9.11 -1.41
CA GLN A 56 5.72 8.04 -0.59
C GLN A 56 4.39 7.53 -1.08
N LEU A 57 4.20 6.22 -0.93
CA LEU A 57 2.89 5.57 -1.03
C LEU A 57 2.52 5.17 0.39
N VAL A 58 1.36 5.62 0.86
CA VAL A 58 0.92 5.38 2.23
C VAL A 58 -0.39 4.61 2.23
N PHE A 59 -0.46 3.56 3.03
CA PHE A 59 -1.69 2.80 3.26
C PHE A 59 -2.25 3.14 4.63
N TYR A 60 -3.58 3.25 4.70
CA TYR A 60 -4.29 3.61 5.94
C TYR A 60 -5.31 2.55 6.29
N ASP A 61 -5.63 2.43 7.58
CA ASP A 61 -6.68 1.55 8.05
C ASP A 61 -8.04 2.28 8.05
N GLU A 62 -9.07 1.61 8.58
CA GLU A 62 -10.42 2.16 8.59
C GLU A 62 -10.54 3.45 9.40
N SER A 63 -9.75 3.59 10.45
CA SER A 63 -9.78 4.78 11.29
C SER A 63 -8.92 5.92 10.77
N GLY A 64 -8.19 5.71 9.66
CA GLY A 64 -7.31 6.70 9.09
C GLY A 64 -5.89 6.64 9.64
N GLY A 65 -5.57 5.62 10.42
CA GLY A 65 -4.21 5.43 10.92
C GLY A 65 -3.31 4.84 9.84
N LYS A 66 -2.04 5.20 9.85
CA LYS A 66 -1.09 4.66 8.88
C LYS A 66 -0.81 3.19 9.16
N VAL A 67 -0.94 2.36 8.13
CA VAL A 67 -0.60 0.94 8.20
C VAL A 67 0.80 0.70 7.65
N ALA A 68 1.14 1.34 6.54
CA ALA A 68 2.43 1.16 5.89
C ALA A 68 2.83 2.39 5.12
N THR A 69 4.13 2.64 5.04
CA THR A 69 4.71 3.71 4.24
C THR A 69 5.78 3.12 3.35
N LEU A 70 5.67 3.33 2.05
CA LEU A 70 6.59 2.76 1.08
C LEU A 70 7.14 3.86 0.17
N TYR A 71 8.32 3.60 -0.39
CA TYR A 71 8.98 4.48 -1.35
C TYR A 71 9.22 3.72 -2.64
N GLN A 72 9.14 4.40 -3.76
CA GLN A 72 9.43 3.77 -5.04
C GLN A 72 10.94 3.52 -5.13
N SER A 73 11.31 2.25 -5.27
CA SER A 73 12.72 1.84 -5.37
C SER A 73 13.14 1.65 -6.83
N SER A 74 12.19 1.37 -7.71
CA SER A 74 12.42 1.26 -9.15
C SER A 74 11.05 1.27 -9.84
N PRO A 75 11.00 1.44 -11.17
CA PRO A 75 9.73 1.35 -11.90
C PRO A 75 9.02 0.03 -11.59
N GLY A 76 7.77 0.12 -11.16
CA GLY A 76 6.98 -1.06 -10.82
C GLY A 76 7.34 -1.69 -9.48
N LYS A 77 8.07 -0.99 -8.61
CA LYS A 77 8.42 -1.55 -7.30
C LYS A 77 8.43 -0.49 -6.21
N PHE A 78 7.81 -0.82 -5.09
CA PHE A 78 7.83 -0.01 -3.87
C PHE A 78 8.32 -0.85 -2.71
N ASP A 79 9.14 -0.27 -1.86
CA ASP A 79 9.65 -0.92 -0.65
C ASP A 79 9.45 -0.01 0.55
N GLY A 80 9.13 -0.60 1.69
CA GLY A 80 8.96 0.14 2.92
C GLY A 80 8.67 -0.78 4.08
N GLN A 81 7.90 -0.27 5.04
CA GLN A 81 7.56 -1.06 6.20
C GLN A 81 6.21 -0.64 6.76
N THR A 82 5.62 -1.56 7.53
CA THR A 82 4.41 -1.28 8.28
C THR A 82 4.75 -0.40 9.48
N THR A 83 3.72 0.18 10.07
CA THR A 83 3.89 0.97 11.30
C THR A 83 4.47 0.12 12.43
N GLY A 84 4.19 -1.19 12.42
CA GLY A 84 4.76 -2.12 13.39
C GLY A 84 6.20 -2.53 13.11
N GLY A 85 6.79 -2.06 12.00
CA GLY A 85 8.20 -2.32 11.70
C GLY A 85 8.47 -3.51 10.80
N SER A 86 7.45 -4.17 10.28
CA SER A 86 7.64 -5.30 9.36
C SER A 86 7.89 -4.79 7.94
N ALA A 87 8.86 -5.39 7.25
CA ALA A 87 9.15 -5.02 5.87
C ALA A 87 7.98 -5.40 4.95
N VAL A 88 7.73 -4.55 3.97
CA VAL A 88 6.70 -4.80 2.96
C VAL A 88 7.19 -4.29 1.61
N SER A 89 6.92 -5.06 0.55
CA SER A 89 7.30 -4.70 -0.82
C SER A 89 6.10 -4.89 -1.74
N LEU A 90 5.94 -3.98 -2.69
CA LEU A 90 4.96 -4.09 -3.76
C LEU A 90 5.69 -4.19 -5.09
N THR A 91 5.25 -5.12 -5.94
CA THR A 91 5.80 -5.28 -7.30
C THR A 91 4.69 -5.54 -8.30
N ARG A 92 4.95 -5.20 -9.56
CA ARG A 92 4.09 -5.56 -10.68
C ARG A 92 4.83 -5.58 -12.01
#